data_c06e78eb61c8e2625c63c0620df0c3c2
#
_entry.id   c06e78eb61c8e2625c63c0620df0c3c2
#
_cell.length_a   1.000
_cell.length_b   1.000
_cell.length_c   1.000
_cell.angle_alpha   90.00
_cell.angle_beta   90.00
_cell.angle_gamma   90.00
#
_symmetry.space_group_name_H-M   'P 1'
#
loop_
_entity.id
_entity.type
_entity.pdbx_description
1 polymer ?
#
loop_
_entity_poly.entity_id
_entity_poly.type
_entity_poly.pdbx_seq_one_letter_code
_entity_poly.pdbx_strand_id
1 'polypeptide(L)'
;MSSKISLCVLRIRSAICKGELPDSFRGFEEELCEGAVRGLDVNQFSGYDDWIAWLRWASVSLDEDDYLKAALHGLYLAPKLAATDYGTSRQRDLGQLWTDSIRGFLGEVSFTKWLQERFGVSIELDYKRGQLEEFLHSDIKSVDGGEPKLKVSIKATKLGGIWLDLPGAQIGHSDVFVLVRMGVTREQFIGFLKKISVVRDKLIRGALERGLMKEEELKDLWNVVPEFTSIPAYIAGFLDKPEYKDEHAVIEADGEVKKKRVIINKYLGFWHPEKPEYDEAVRILLAGRGKAVEKDMRIEFEGIGNFSSALHFIASSGVLEKRKEHWEGLIKKL
;
A
#
# COMPACT_ATOMS: atom_id res chain seq x y z
N MET A 1 6.26 -20.54 -10.10
CA MET A 1 5.42 -19.40 -10.53
C MET A 1 4.24 -19.94 -11.29
N SER A 2 3.01 -19.43 -11.09
CA SER A 2 1.87 -19.88 -11.88
C SER A 2 2.02 -19.42 -13.34
N SER A 3 1.46 -20.17 -14.31
CA SER A 3 1.50 -19.80 -15.73
C SER A 3 0.94 -18.39 -16.00
N LYS A 4 -0.07 -17.97 -15.22
CA LYS A 4 -0.68 -16.64 -15.29
C LYS A 4 0.29 -15.53 -14.88
N ILE A 5 1.05 -15.71 -13.78
CA ILE A 5 2.04 -14.75 -13.32
C ILE A 5 3.17 -14.62 -14.36
N SER A 6 3.67 -15.75 -14.89
CA SER A 6 4.72 -15.71 -15.91
C SER A 6 4.29 -14.97 -17.19
N LEU A 7 3.05 -15.17 -17.63
CA LEU A 7 2.49 -14.44 -18.78
C LEU A 7 2.37 -12.94 -18.47
N CYS A 8 1.87 -12.58 -17.30
CA CYS A 8 1.80 -11.20 -16.84
C CYS A 8 3.18 -10.53 -16.89
N VAL A 9 4.21 -11.15 -16.32
CA VAL A 9 5.59 -10.64 -16.29
C VAL A 9 6.12 -10.35 -17.69
N LEU A 10 5.91 -11.27 -18.64
CA LEU A 10 6.30 -11.07 -20.03
C LEU A 10 5.60 -9.86 -20.66
N ARG A 11 4.31 -9.67 -20.40
CA ARG A 11 3.54 -8.53 -20.90
C ARG A 11 4.01 -7.21 -20.29
N ILE A 12 4.24 -7.17 -18.98
CA ILE A 12 4.76 -5.97 -18.30
C ILE A 12 6.15 -5.59 -18.83
N ARG A 13 7.07 -6.55 -18.96
CA ARG A 13 8.40 -6.30 -19.54
C ARG A 13 8.32 -5.74 -20.95
N SER A 14 7.45 -6.30 -21.78
CA SER A 14 7.19 -5.78 -23.13
C SER A 14 6.68 -4.34 -23.09
N ALA A 15 5.72 -4.03 -22.22
CA ALA A 15 5.16 -2.70 -22.08
C ALA A 15 6.20 -1.66 -21.60
N ILE A 16 7.07 -2.03 -20.68
CA ILE A 16 8.20 -1.17 -20.24
C ILE A 16 9.16 -0.92 -21.40
N CYS A 17 9.56 -1.98 -22.14
CA CYS A 17 10.48 -1.85 -23.27
C CYS A 17 9.93 -0.98 -24.40
N LYS A 18 8.60 -0.94 -24.58
CA LYS A 18 7.92 -0.09 -25.58
C LYS A 18 7.64 1.34 -25.08
N GLY A 19 7.96 1.65 -23.82
CA GLY A 19 7.62 2.94 -23.21
C GLY A 19 6.13 3.13 -22.91
N GLU A 20 5.37 2.04 -22.89
CA GLU A 20 3.94 2.04 -22.52
C GLU A 20 3.74 2.12 -21.00
N LEU A 21 4.71 1.66 -20.21
CA LEU A 21 4.78 1.82 -18.76
C LEU A 21 6.04 2.57 -18.36
N PRO A 22 6.03 3.29 -17.23
CA PRO A 22 7.21 3.97 -16.69
C PRO A 22 8.36 3.00 -16.44
N ASP A 23 9.58 3.43 -16.73
CA ASP A 23 10.80 2.63 -16.52
C ASP A 23 11.06 2.31 -15.03
N SER A 24 10.48 3.10 -14.13
CA SER A 24 10.51 2.84 -12.68
C SER A 24 9.94 1.48 -12.27
N PHE A 25 9.08 0.85 -13.10
CA PHE A 25 8.59 -0.52 -12.85
C PHE A 25 9.60 -1.62 -13.18
N ARG A 26 10.73 -1.28 -13.81
CA ARG A 26 11.79 -2.25 -14.13
C ARG A 26 12.37 -2.84 -12.85
N GLY A 27 12.39 -4.17 -12.79
CA GLY A 27 12.81 -4.93 -11.61
C GLY A 27 11.69 -5.25 -10.62
N PHE A 28 10.49 -4.69 -10.83
CA PHE A 28 9.31 -4.93 -9.99
C PHE A 28 8.23 -5.78 -10.70
N GLU A 29 8.50 -6.29 -11.89
CA GLU A 29 7.51 -6.96 -12.74
C GLU A 29 6.89 -8.19 -12.06
N GLU A 30 7.69 -8.95 -11.31
CA GLU A 30 7.22 -10.15 -10.60
C GLU A 30 6.30 -9.77 -9.45
N GLU A 31 6.71 -8.83 -8.58
CA GLU A 31 5.91 -8.39 -7.44
C GLU A 31 4.59 -7.75 -7.89
N LEU A 32 4.63 -6.90 -8.93
CA LEU A 32 3.45 -6.28 -9.54
C LEU A 32 2.47 -7.34 -10.06
N CYS A 33 2.98 -8.32 -10.82
CA CYS A 33 2.15 -9.38 -11.39
C CYS A 33 1.61 -10.34 -10.33
N GLU A 34 2.40 -10.65 -9.30
CA GLU A 34 1.91 -11.44 -8.16
C GLU A 34 0.72 -10.75 -7.50
N GLY A 35 0.85 -9.46 -7.18
CA GLY A 35 -0.23 -8.68 -6.60
C GLY A 35 -1.48 -8.63 -7.49
N ALA A 36 -1.32 -8.33 -8.78
CA ALA A 36 -2.43 -8.18 -9.71
C ALA A 36 -3.17 -9.49 -10.00
N VAL A 37 -2.45 -10.60 -10.09
CA VAL A 37 -3.05 -11.93 -10.35
C VAL A 37 -3.71 -12.49 -9.09
N ARG A 38 -3.04 -12.42 -7.95
CA ARG A 38 -3.57 -12.92 -6.67
C ARG A 38 -4.74 -12.09 -6.16
N GLY A 39 -4.64 -10.76 -6.29
CA GLY A 39 -5.72 -9.84 -5.92
C GLY A 39 -6.88 -9.82 -6.92
N LEU A 40 -6.78 -10.56 -8.02
CA LEU A 40 -7.79 -10.64 -9.09
C LEU A 40 -8.02 -9.30 -9.83
N ASP A 41 -7.05 -8.39 -9.78
CA ASP A 41 -7.15 -7.08 -10.44
C ASP A 41 -7.34 -7.21 -11.95
N VAL A 42 -6.60 -8.12 -12.57
CA VAL A 42 -6.66 -8.37 -14.03
C VAL A 42 -8.05 -8.85 -14.46
N ASN A 43 -8.80 -9.51 -13.57
CA ASN A 43 -10.12 -10.06 -13.89
C ASN A 43 -11.20 -8.98 -14.07
N GLN A 44 -10.93 -7.72 -13.71
CA GLN A 44 -11.82 -6.58 -13.97
C GLN A 44 -11.69 -6.03 -15.40
N PHE A 45 -10.76 -6.56 -16.18
CA PHE A 45 -10.46 -6.13 -17.55
C PHE A 45 -10.63 -7.29 -18.51
N SER A 46 -10.79 -7.00 -19.82
CA SER A 46 -10.93 -8.03 -20.86
C SER A 46 -9.64 -8.83 -21.09
N GLY A 47 -8.51 -8.36 -20.56
CA GLY A 47 -7.23 -9.05 -20.62
C GLY A 47 -6.07 -8.20 -20.10
N TYR A 48 -4.86 -8.71 -20.26
CA TYR A 48 -3.64 -8.03 -19.77
C TYR A 48 -3.39 -6.70 -20.48
N ASP A 49 -3.71 -6.57 -21.78
CA ASP A 49 -3.43 -5.35 -22.51
C ASP A 49 -4.32 -4.20 -22.03
N ASP A 50 -5.60 -4.45 -21.76
CA ASP A 50 -6.50 -3.44 -21.17
C ASP A 50 -6.11 -3.11 -19.74
N TRP A 51 -5.70 -4.10 -18.96
CA TRP A 51 -5.19 -3.85 -17.62
C TRP A 51 -3.89 -3.01 -17.65
N ILE A 52 -2.97 -3.27 -18.57
CA ILE A 52 -1.73 -2.49 -18.73
C ILE A 52 -2.06 -1.05 -19.16
N ALA A 53 -3.01 -0.84 -20.06
CA ALA A 53 -3.46 0.49 -20.46
C ALA A 53 -4.06 1.27 -19.26
N TRP A 54 -4.83 0.57 -18.42
CA TRP A 54 -5.32 1.15 -17.17
C TRP A 54 -4.18 1.40 -16.18
N LEU A 55 -3.28 0.44 -15.98
CA LEU A 55 -2.12 0.57 -15.08
C LEU A 55 -1.28 1.80 -15.45
N ARG A 56 -1.02 2.04 -16.75
CA ARG A 56 -0.33 3.25 -17.24
C ARG A 56 -1.05 4.52 -16.81
N TRP A 57 -2.37 4.56 -16.90
CA TRP A 57 -3.16 5.70 -16.45
C TRP A 57 -3.13 5.88 -14.93
N ALA A 58 -3.18 4.79 -14.18
CA ALA A 58 -3.17 4.77 -12.71
C ALA A 58 -1.77 5.02 -12.10
N SER A 59 -0.69 4.93 -12.90
CA SER A 59 0.68 4.97 -12.42
C SER A 59 1.22 6.37 -12.26
N VAL A 60 2.13 6.52 -11.29
CA VAL A 60 3.03 7.65 -11.08
C VAL A 60 4.43 7.14 -10.72
N SER A 61 5.44 7.96 -10.96
CA SER A 61 6.81 7.70 -10.50
C SER A 61 7.20 8.74 -9.45
N LEU A 62 7.65 8.28 -8.29
CA LEU A 62 8.09 9.13 -7.21
C LEU A 62 9.60 9.30 -7.30
N ASP A 63 10.05 10.53 -7.13
CA ASP A 63 11.46 10.89 -7.13
C ASP A 63 12.02 11.04 -5.70
N GLU A 64 13.24 11.52 -5.62
CA GLU A 64 13.95 11.72 -4.36
C GLU A 64 13.31 12.82 -3.50
N ASP A 65 12.79 13.89 -4.11
CA ASP A 65 12.11 14.95 -3.39
C ASP A 65 10.80 14.48 -2.78
N ASP A 66 10.06 13.62 -3.48
CA ASP A 66 8.88 12.95 -2.95
C ASP A 66 9.23 12.08 -1.74
N TYR A 67 10.35 11.35 -1.82
CA TYR A 67 10.85 10.55 -0.72
C TYR A 67 11.30 11.42 0.47
N LEU A 68 12.00 12.53 0.20
CA LEU A 68 12.45 13.47 1.24
C LEU A 68 11.26 14.04 2.02
N LYS A 69 10.18 14.44 1.32
CA LYS A 69 8.95 14.91 1.97
C LYS A 69 8.36 13.85 2.87
N ALA A 70 8.19 12.63 2.36
CA ALA A 70 7.66 11.52 3.13
C ALA A 70 8.55 11.17 4.34
N ALA A 71 9.87 11.18 4.17
CA ALA A 71 10.82 10.91 5.24
C ALA A 71 10.76 11.97 6.34
N LEU A 72 10.61 13.25 5.99
CA LEU A 72 10.46 14.34 6.95
C LEU A 72 9.19 14.18 7.79
N HIS A 73 8.04 13.92 7.14
CA HIS A 73 6.78 13.73 7.86
C HIS A 73 6.78 12.44 8.68
N GLY A 74 7.38 11.37 8.17
CA GLY A 74 7.58 10.12 8.90
C GLY A 74 8.42 10.32 10.17
N LEU A 75 9.42 11.20 10.13
CA LEU A 75 10.24 11.52 11.30
C LEU A 75 9.44 12.23 12.42
N TYR A 76 8.44 13.05 12.06
CA TYR A 76 7.53 13.64 13.04
C TYR A 76 6.54 12.63 13.64
N LEU A 77 6.11 11.64 12.85
CA LEU A 77 5.10 10.66 13.27
C LEU A 77 5.71 9.51 14.07
N ALA A 78 6.88 9.00 13.70
CA ALA A 78 7.47 7.80 14.28
C ALA A 78 7.62 7.86 15.82
N PRO A 79 8.06 8.95 16.46
CA PRO A 79 8.14 9.03 17.93
C PRO A 79 6.77 8.93 18.63
N LYS A 80 5.69 9.41 17.99
CA LYS A 80 4.32 9.33 18.53
C LYS A 80 3.80 7.90 18.45
N LEU A 81 4.05 7.21 17.34
CA LEU A 81 3.72 5.80 17.18
C LEU A 81 4.50 4.92 18.16
N ALA A 82 5.77 5.25 18.44
CA ALA A 82 6.58 4.53 19.41
C ALA A 82 5.96 4.55 20.81
N ALA A 83 5.33 5.66 21.20
CA ALA A 83 4.65 5.77 22.49
C ALA A 83 3.42 4.86 22.60
N THR A 84 2.71 4.59 21.49
CA THR A 84 1.54 3.71 21.46
C THR A 84 1.89 2.24 21.28
N ASP A 85 3.03 1.93 20.65
CA ASP A 85 3.55 0.56 20.50
C ASP A 85 4.12 -0.02 21.81
N TYR A 86 4.34 0.82 22.81
CA TYR A 86 4.93 0.39 24.09
C TYR A 86 4.01 -0.59 24.83
N GLY A 87 4.53 -1.79 25.11
CA GLY A 87 3.76 -2.83 25.79
C GLY A 87 2.95 -3.76 24.87
N THR A 88 3.03 -3.59 23.56
CA THR A 88 2.43 -4.53 22.60
C THR A 88 3.36 -5.72 22.34
N SER A 89 2.80 -6.86 21.90
CA SER A 89 3.59 -8.06 21.56
C SER A 89 4.46 -7.88 20.29
N ARG A 90 4.30 -6.78 19.56
CA ARG A 90 5.05 -6.42 18.34
C ARG A 90 5.64 -5.02 18.48
N GLN A 91 6.48 -4.83 19.48
CA GLN A 91 7.17 -3.56 19.65
C GLN A 91 8.15 -3.34 18.48
N ARG A 92 7.89 -2.31 17.66
CA ARG A 92 8.76 -1.89 16.57
C ARG A 92 9.79 -0.90 17.09
N ASP A 93 11.03 -0.97 16.58
CA ASP A 93 12.01 0.09 16.86
C ASP A 93 11.68 1.38 16.09
N LEU A 94 12.31 2.49 16.50
CA LEU A 94 12.06 3.79 15.89
C LEU A 94 12.41 3.83 14.40
N GLY A 95 13.44 3.11 13.97
CA GLY A 95 13.83 3.02 12.56
C GLY A 95 12.75 2.32 11.73
N GLN A 96 12.19 1.23 12.26
CA GLN A 96 11.09 0.53 11.61
C GLN A 96 9.82 1.39 11.54
N LEU A 97 9.47 2.07 12.63
CA LEU A 97 8.34 2.99 12.65
C LEU A 97 8.51 4.13 11.66
N TRP A 98 9.73 4.67 11.55
CA TRP A 98 10.02 5.71 10.58
C TRP A 98 9.88 5.21 9.13
N THR A 99 10.47 4.06 8.78
CA THR A 99 10.35 3.48 7.43
C THR A 99 8.93 3.07 7.07
N ASP A 100 8.14 2.57 8.03
CA ASP A 100 6.71 2.27 7.82
C ASP A 100 5.91 3.55 7.59
N SER A 101 6.20 4.62 8.35
CA SER A 101 5.56 5.93 8.16
C SER A 101 5.92 6.55 6.81
N ILE A 102 7.18 6.43 6.35
CA ILE A 102 7.60 6.88 5.01
C ILE A 102 6.71 6.22 3.95
N ARG A 103 6.48 4.91 4.04
CA ARG A 103 5.63 4.19 3.08
C ARG A 103 4.19 4.73 3.08
N GLY A 104 3.63 5.01 4.24
CA GLY A 104 2.31 5.64 4.36
C GLY A 104 2.26 6.97 3.61
N PHE A 105 3.16 7.89 3.96
CA PHE A 105 3.22 9.22 3.34
C PHE A 105 3.55 9.19 1.84
N LEU A 106 4.36 8.24 1.36
CA LEU A 106 4.58 8.06 -0.08
C LEU A 106 3.29 7.66 -0.81
N GLY A 107 2.38 6.92 -0.16
CA GLY A 107 1.05 6.65 -0.71
C GLY A 107 0.22 7.92 -0.89
N GLU A 108 0.22 8.79 0.11
CA GLU A 108 -0.46 10.08 0.04
C GLU A 108 0.16 10.99 -1.04
N VAL A 109 1.50 11.08 -1.11
CA VAL A 109 2.22 11.81 -2.16
C VAL A 109 1.91 11.24 -3.54
N SER A 110 1.85 9.91 -3.69
CA SER A 110 1.47 9.25 -4.95
C SER A 110 0.09 9.67 -5.43
N PHE A 111 -0.89 9.69 -4.52
CA PHE A 111 -2.25 10.08 -4.84
C PHE A 111 -2.33 11.56 -5.24
N THR A 112 -1.64 12.44 -4.49
CA THR A 112 -1.53 13.88 -4.83
C THR A 112 -0.96 14.09 -6.24
N LYS A 113 0.15 13.44 -6.54
CA LYS A 113 0.84 13.54 -7.84
C LYS A 113 -0.05 13.01 -8.97
N TRP A 114 -0.71 11.88 -8.75
CA TRP A 114 -1.63 11.29 -9.72
C TRP A 114 -2.84 12.20 -10.01
N LEU A 115 -3.45 12.81 -8.99
CA LEU A 115 -4.55 13.76 -9.17
C LEU A 115 -4.11 14.97 -9.99
N GLN A 116 -2.94 15.53 -9.66
CA GLN A 116 -2.41 16.66 -10.42
C GLN A 116 -2.12 16.30 -11.87
N GLU A 117 -1.50 15.14 -12.13
CA GLU A 117 -1.12 14.71 -13.47
C GLU A 117 -2.32 14.30 -14.35
N ARG A 118 -3.37 13.72 -13.77
CA ARG A 118 -4.51 13.14 -14.52
C ARG A 118 -5.72 14.04 -14.60
N PHE A 119 -5.91 14.90 -13.59
CA PHE A 119 -7.12 15.73 -13.46
C PHE A 119 -6.81 17.22 -13.33
N GLY A 120 -5.53 17.60 -13.15
CA GLY A 120 -5.16 18.99 -12.90
C GLY A 120 -5.58 19.50 -11.52
N VAL A 121 -6.02 18.60 -10.62
CA VAL A 121 -6.50 18.93 -9.26
C VAL A 121 -5.32 18.99 -8.31
N SER A 122 -5.19 20.08 -7.58
CA SER A 122 -4.16 20.28 -6.57
C SER A 122 -4.73 19.97 -5.19
N ILE A 123 -4.11 19.06 -4.46
CA ILE A 123 -4.46 18.77 -3.07
C ILE A 123 -3.32 19.10 -2.11
N GLU A 124 -3.69 19.61 -0.93
CA GLU A 124 -2.80 19.74 0.21
C GLU A 124 -3.09 18.62 1.19
N LEU A 125 -2.06 17.88 1.58
CA LEU A 125 -2.18 16.78 2.54
C LEU A 125 -2.26 17.32 3.98
N ASP A 126 -2.99 16.61 4.83
CA ASP A 126 -3.11 16.96 6.24
C ASP A 126 -1.97 16.35 7.07
N TYR A 127 -0.87 17.06 7.18
CA TYR A 127 0.26 16.67 8.01
C TYR A 127 0.15 17.23 9.44
N LYS A 128 -1.02 17.13 10.07
CA LYS A 128 -1.23 17.61 11.43
C LYS A 128 -0.21 17.03 12.40
N ARG A 129 0.32 17.89 13.26
CA ARG A 129 1.28 17.56 14.31
C ARG A 129 0.62 17.25 15.65
N GLY A 130 -0.69 16.95 15.64
CA GLY A 130 -1.52 16.78 16.82
C GLY A 130 -1.34 15.45 17.55
N GLN A 131 -2.31 15.09 18.37
CA GLN A 131 -2.41 13.80 19.05
C GLN A 131 -2.73 12.69 18.05
N LEU A 132 -2.53 11.42 18.44
CA LEU A 132 -2.74 10.28 17.52
C LEU A 132 -4.18 10.21 16.99
N GLU A 133 -5.16 10.59 17.81
CA GLU A 133 -6.58 10.64 17.44
C GLU A 133 -6.87 11.63 16.31
N GLU A 134 -6.06 12.67 16.17
CA GLU A 134 -6.21 13.68 15.10
C GLU A 134 -5.75 13.14 13.74
N PHE A 135 -4.95 12.06 13.69
CA PHE A 135 -4.53 11.38 12.46
C PHE A 135 -5.60 10.42 11.89
N LEU A 136 -6.73 10.26 12.59
CA LEU A 136 -7.84 9.41 12.12
C LEU A 136 -8.75 10.11 11.12
N HIS A 137 -8.58 11.44 10.89
CA HIS A 137 -9.38 12.22 9.96
C HIS A 137 -8.91 12.05 8.50
N SER A 138 -9.51 12.84 7.59
CA SER A 138 -9.13 12.85 6.17
C SER A 138 -7.63 13.10 5.97
N ASP A 139 -6.99 12.37 5.06
CA ASP A 139 -5.61 12.61 4.66
C ASP A 139 -5.46 13.85 3.77
N ILE A 140 -6.60 14.42 3.29
CA ILE A 140 -6.64 15.63 2.47
C ILE A 140 -7.12 16.82 3.32
N LYS A 141 -6.33 17.89 3.33
CA LYS A 141 -6.63 19.14 4.02
C LYS A 141 -7.36 20.13 3.12
N SER A 142 -6.95 20.29 1.87
CA SER A 142 -7.60 21.17 0.92
C SER A 142 -7.54 20.62 -0.51
N VAL A 143 -8.50 21.04 -1.35
CA VAL A 143 -8.60 20.72 -2.77
C VAL A 143 -8.70 22.04 -3.53
N ASP A 144 -7.75 22.35 -4.42
CA ASP A 144 -7.64 23.61 -5.16
C ASP A 144 -7.77 24.86 -4.26
N GLY A 145 -7.25 24.74 -3.02
CA GLY A 145 -7.27 25.80 -2.01
C GLY A 145 -8.58 25.92 -1.23
N GLY A 146 -9.60 25.11 -1.56
CA GLY A 146 -10.88 25.03 -0.84
C GLY A 146 -10.93 23.88 0.17
N GLU A 147 -11.95 23.86 1.01
CA GLU A 147 -12.22 22.75 1.94
C GLU A 147 -12.73 21.53 1.14
N PRO A 148 -12.20 20.31 1.38
CA PRO A 148 -12.66 19.11 0.70
C PRO A 148 -14.11 18.77 1.12
N LYS A 149 -14.94 18.42 0.13
CA LYS A 149 -16.33 18.01 0.39
C LYS A 149 -16.44 16.54 0.79
N LEU A 150 -15.43 15.74 0.48
CA LEU A 150 -15.32 14.33 0.86
C LEU A 150 -14.07 14.11 1.71
N LYS A 151 -14.20 13.32 2.75
CA LYS A 151 -13.07 12.86 3.56
C LYS A 151 -12.47 11.62 2.92
N VAL A 152 -11.23 11.72 2.47
CA VAL A 152 -10.51 10.63 1.81
C VAL A 152 -9.43 10.08 2.72
N SER A 153 -9.39 8.77 2.89
CA SER A 153 -8.29 8.06 3.54
C SER A 153 -7.49 7.27 2.51
N ILE A 154 -6.18 7.47 2.50
CA ILE A 154 -5.26 6.86 1.56
C ILE A 154 -4.48 5.77 2.29
N LYS A 155 -4.55 4.55 1.77
CA LYS A 155 -3.83 3.39 2.31
C LYS A 155 -2.77 2.93 1.33
N ALA A 156 -1.56 2.74 1.86
CA ALA A 156 -0.40 2.35 1.07
C ALA A 156 0.02 0.91 1.35
N THR A 157 0.34 0.17 0.30
CA THR A 157 0.89 -1.19 0.42
C THR A 157 1.97 -1.44 -0.62
N LYS A 158 2.68 -2.56 -0.51
CA LYS A 158 3.65 -3.02 -1.51
C LYS A 158 2.95 -3.37 -2.83
N LEU A 159 3.70 -3.42 -3.94
CA LEU A 159 3.15 -3.83 -5.25
C LEU A 159 2.47 -5.19 -5.21
N GLY A 160 3.03 -6.13 -4.45
CA GLY A 160 2.44 -7.46 -4.24
C GLY A 160 1.30 -7.52 -3.21
N GLY A 161 1.02 -6.44 -2.46
CA GLY A 161 -0.05 -6.40 -1.47
C GLY A 161 -1.43 -6.31 -2.13
N ILE A 162 -2.38 -7.14 -1.69
CA ILE A 162 -3.69 -7.27 -2.33
C ILE A 162 -4.85 -6.75 -1.48
N TRP A 163 -4.57 -6.23 -0.30
CA TRP A 163 -5.61 -5.88 0.66
C TRP A 163 -5.67 -4.40 0.97
N LEU A 164 -6.87 -3.85 0.91
CA LEU A 164 -7.25 -2.66 1.64
C LEU A 164 -7.76 -3.11 3.00
N ASP A 165 -6.98 -2.85 4.05
CA ASP A 165 -7.29 -3.19 5.43
C ASP A 165 -7.59 -1.91 6.21
N LEU A 166 -8.81 -1.83 6.75
CA LEU A 166 -9.33 -0.67 7.47
C LEU A 166 -9.66 -1.09 8.91
N PRO A 167 -8.86 -0.71 9.91
CA PRO A 167 -9.26 -0.88 11.31
C PRO A 167 -10.61 -0.21 11.58
N GLY A 168 -11.49 -0.89 12.33
CA GLY A 168 -12.88 -0.46 12.56
C GLY A 168 -13.01 0.98 13.05
N ALA A 169 -12.08 1.43 13.91
CA ALA A 169 -12.04 2.82 14.39
C ALA A 169 -11.85 3.86 13.27
N GLN A 170 -11.25 3.50 12.13
CA GLN A 170 -11.00 4.43 11.02
C GLN A 170 -12.17 4.57 10.06
N ILE A 171 -13.06 3.57 9.99
CA ILE A 171 -14.16 3.53 9.02
C ILE A 171 -15.11 4.72 9.21
N GLY A 172 -15.33 5.16 10.46
CA GLY A 172 -16.20 6.28 10.80
C GLY A 172 -15.73 7.65 10.31
N HIS A 173 -14.43 7.79 10.00
CA HIS A 173 -13.79 9.09 9.80
C HIS A 173 -13.60 9.50 8.34
N SER A 174 -13.84 8.60 7.38
CA SER A 174 -13.66 8.89 5.95
C SER A 174 -14.85 8.44 5.13
N ASP A 175 -15.08 9.09 4.01
CA ASP A 175 -16.17 8.81 3.07
C ASP A 175 -15.68 7.90 1.93
N VAL A 176 -14.39 7.96 1.63
CA VAL A 176 -13.73 7.21 0.56
C VAL A 176 -12.37 6.69 1.03
N PHE A 177 -12.05 5.49 0.65
CA PHE A 177 -10.77 4.82 0.93
C PHE A 177 -10.08 4.50 -0.38
N VAL A 178 -8.84 4.98 -0.54
CA VAL A 178 -8.02 4.76 -1.73
C VAL A 178 -6.89 3.82 -1.39
N LEU A 179 -6.66 2.80 -2.21
CA LEU A 179 -5.50 1.92 -2.10
C LEU A 179 -4.43 2.34 -3.10
N VAL A 180 -3.23 2.60 -2.59
CA VAL A 180 -2.03 2.87 -3.38
C VAL A 180 -1.06 1.70 -3.22
N ARG A 181 -0.52 1.22 -4.33
CA ARG A 181 0.55 0.22 -4.33
C ARG A 181 1.85 0.84 -4.81
N MET A 182 2.96 0.47 -4.17
CA MET A 182 4.26 1.04 -4.51
C MET A 182 5.41 0.06 -4.36
N GLY A 183 6.43 0.22 -5.18
CA GLY A 183 7.66 -0.55 -5.16
C GLY A 183 8.75 0.13 -4.33
N VAL A 184 8.54 0.25 -3.02
CA VAL A 184 9.57 0.79 -2.10
C VAL A 184 10.45 -0.34 -1.60
N THR A 185 11.75 -0.24 -1.83
CA THR A 185 12.75 -1.22 -1.40
C THR A 185 13.64 -0.66 -0.28
N ARG A 186 14.38 -1.56 0.37
CA ARG A 186 15.41 -1.17 1.34
C ARG A 186 16.56 -0.41 0.68
N GLU A 187 16.88 -0.77 -0.55
CA GLU A 187 17.93 -0.14 -1.36
C GLU A 187 17.64 1.34 -1.59
N GLN A 188 16.39 1.70 -1.84
CA GLN A 188 15.99 3.11 -1.99
C GLN A 188 16.16 3.88 -0.69
N PHE A 189 15.81 3.29 0.46
CA PHE A 189 16.07 3.92 1.76
C PHE A 189 17.57 4.14 2.00
N ILE A 190 18.40 3.12 1.74
CA ILE A 190 19.85 3.22 1.90
C ILE A 190 20.45 4.24 0.90
N GLY A 191 20.00 4.21 -0.36
CA GLY A 191 20.40 5.17 -1.38
C GLY A 191 20.03 6.62 -1.01
N PHE A 192 18.86 6.82 -0.38
CA PHE A 192 18.48 8.11 0.17
C PHE A 192 19.40 8.55 1.32
N LEU A 193 19.70 7.65 2.28
CA LEU A 193 20.62 7.96 3.38
C LEU A 193 22.02 8.37 2.89
N LYS A 194 22.50 7.77 1.79
CA LYS A 194 23.78 8.11 1.16
C LYS A 194 23.88 9.62 0.81
N LYS A 195 22.76 10.25 0.46
CA LYS A 195 22.69 11.65 0.06
C LYS A 195 22.53 12.64 1.23
N ILE A 196 22.10 12.15 2.40
CA ILE A 196 21.92 13.01 3.57
C ILE A 196 23.27 13.50 4.10
N SER A 197 23.45 14.81 4.17
CA SER A 197 24.69 15.43 4.63
C SER A 197 25.12 15.00 6.04
N VAL A 198 24.16 14.78 6.93
CA VAL A 198 24.47 14.29 8.29
C VAL A 198 25.10 12.90 8.27
N VAL A 199 24.63 11.99 7.42
CA VAL A 199 25.24 10.65 7.26
C VAL A 199 26.61 10.78 6.63
N ARG A 200 26.74 11.52 5.53
CA ARG A 200 27.99 11.70 4.80
C ARG A 200 29.04 12.50 5.62
N ASP A 201 28.64 13.64 6.18
CA ASP A 201 29.58 14.61 6.73
C ASP A 201 29.80 14.43 8.24
N LYS A 202 28.81 13.96 9.00
CA LYS A 202 28.93 13.77 10.44
C LYS A 202 29.27 12.33 10.83
N LEU A 203 28.55 11.36 10.27
CA LEU A 203 28.81 9.95 10.62
C LEU A 203 30.10 9.47 9.97
N ILE A 204 30.21 9.56 8.65
CA ILE A 204 31.31 8.96 7.89
C ILE A 204 32.60 9.77 8.08
N ARG A 205 32.58 11.08 7.85
CA ARG A 205 33.75 11.91 8.07
C ARG A 205 34.24 11.88 9.51
N GLY A 206 33.31 11.91 10.49
CA GLY A 206 33.65 11.76 11.90
C GLY A 206 34.29 10.40 12.23
N ALA A 207 33.91 9.33 11.53
CA ALA A 207 34.54 8.01 11.68
C ALA A 207 35.98 8.01 11.11
N LEU A 208 36.20 8.63 9.93
CA LEU A 208 37.55 8.79 9.33
C LEU A 208 38.47 9.61 10.23
N GLU A 209 38.01 10.79 10.70
CA GLU A 209 38.77 11.69 11.56
C GLU A 209 39.19 11.04 12.89
N ARG A 210 38.40 10.10 13.38
CA ARG A 210 38.68 9.34 14.61
C ARG A 210 39.42 8.02 14.37
N GLY A 211 39.76 7.70 13.13
CA GLY A 211 40.42 6.45 12.78
C GLY A 211 39.57 5.19 12.98
N LEU A 212 38.24 5.33 13.07
CA LEU A 212 37.29 4.21 13.19
C LEU A 212 37.02 3.53 11.86
N MET A 213 37.40 4.18 10.75
CA MET A 213 37.24 3.70 9.38
C MET A 213 38.40 4.24 8.53
N LYS A 214 38.85 3.47 7.53
CA LYS A 214 39.83 3.89 6.54
C LYS A 214 39.17 4.39 5.26
N GLU A 215 39.86 5.23 4.47
CA GLU A 215 39.34 5.73 3.20
C GLU A 215 39.03 4.62 2.18
N GLU A 216 39.78 3.53 2.20
CA GLU A 216 39.55 2.37 1.34
C GLU A 216 38.23 1.67 1.71
N GLU A 217 38.01 1.45 3.01
CA GLU A 217 36.74 0.87 3.54
C GLU A 217 35.55 1.76 3.20
N LEU A 218 35.71 3.09 3.22
CA LEU A 218 34.68 4.02 2.80
C LEU A 218 34.35 3.92 1.31
N LYS A 219 35.36 3.78 0.44
CA LYS A 219 35.15 3.57 -1.00
C LYS A 219 34.38 2.28 -1.25
N ASP A 220 34.75 1.20 -0.57
CA ASP A 220 34.08 -0.08 -0.68
C ASP A 220 32.62 0.02 -0.22
N LEU A 221 32.37 0.66 0.94
CA LEU A 221 31.02 0.93 1.44
C LEU A 221 30.20 1.73 0.42
N TRP A 222 30.76 2.80 -0.15
CA TRP A 222 30.06 3.66 -1.11
C TRP A 222 29.77 2.98 -2.44
N ASN A 223 30.63 2.05 -2.88
CA ASN A 223 30.41 1.26 -4.10
C ASN A 223 29.29 0.23 -3.91
N VAL A 224 29.13 -0.31 -2.69
CA VAL A 224 28.09 -1.31 -2.37
C VAL A 224 26.72 -0.64 -2.13
N VAL A 225 26.70 0.59 -1.60
CA VAL A 225 25.44 1.31 -1.36
C VAL A 225 24.84 1.77 -2.69
N PRO A 226 23.62 1.31 -3.03
CA PRO A 226 22.97 1.64 -4.30
C PRO A 226 22.66 3.13 -4.39
N GLU A 227 22.53 3.63 -5.62
CA GLU A 227 21.96 4.96 -5.87
C GLU A 227 20.44 4.92 -5.71
N PHE A 228 19.88 6.07 -5.36
CA PHE A 228 18.42 6.22 -5.28
C PHE A 228 17.82 6.12 -6.68
N THR A 229 16.80 5.29 -6.82
CA THR A 229 16.04 5.11 -8.06
C THR A 229 14.60 5.57 -7.87
N SER A 230 13.95 6.00 -8.95
CA SER A 230 12.52 6.36 -8.90
C SER A 230 11.67 5.19 -8.42
N ILE A 231 10.69 5.50 -7.59
CA ILE A 231 9.78 4.52 -6.99
C ILE A 231 8.53 4.41 -7.86
N PRO A 232 8.21 3.21 -8.39
CA PRO A 232 6.95 3.00 -9.07
C PRO A 232 5.81 2.97 -8.06
N ALA A 233 4.72 3.68 -8.37
CA ALA A 233 3.48 3.61 -7.62
C ALA A 233 2.28 3.63 -8.58
N TYR A 234 1.15 3.09 -8.15
CA TYR A 234 -0.11 3.22 -8.85
C TYR A 234 -1.31 3.21 -7.91
N ILE A 235 -2.37 3.89 -8.32
CA ILE A 235 -3.63 3.95 -7.59
C ILE A 235 -4.41 2.68 -7.91
N ALA A 236 -4.45 1.73 -6.99
CA ALA A 236 -5.00 0.40 -7.22
C ALA A 236 -6.53 0.37 -7.27
N GLY A 237 -7.18 1.43 -6.83
CA GLY A 237 -8.63 1.60 -6.83
C GLY A 237 -9.12 2.29 -5.57
N PHE A 238 -10.42 2.52 -5.51
CA PHE A 238 -11.07 3.09 -4.34
C PHE A 238 -12.29 2.29 -3.89
N LEU A 239 -12.72 2.56 -2.68
CA LEU A 239 -13.92 2.03 -2.07
C LEU A 239 -14.66 3.18 -1.39
N ASP A 240 -15.93 3.35 -1.72
CA ASP A 240 -16.80 4.24 -0.95
C ASP A 240 -16.98 3.70 0.47
N LYS A 241 -17.24 4.60 1.42
CA LYS A 241 -17.51 4.20 2.80
C LYS A 241 -18.55 3.09 2.83
N PRO A 242 -18.22 1.96 3.46
CA PRO A 242 -19.17 0.87 3.59
C PRO A 242 -20.41 1.32 4.39
N GLU A 243 -21.54 1.44 3.73
CA GLU A 243 -22.83 1.71 4.38
C GLU A 243 -23.42 0.44 5.03
N TYR A 244 -22.56 -0.41 5.58
CA TYR A 244 -23.05 -1.64 6.20
C TYR A 244 -23.60 -1.34 7.58
N LYS A 245 -24.91 -1.52 7.70
CA LYS A 245 -25.63 -1.43 8.97
C LYS A 245 -25.32 -2.60 9.91
N ASP A 246 -24.69 -3.64 9.38
CA ASP A 246 -24.36 -4.86 10.13
C ASP A 246 -22.83 -5.07 10.14
N GLU A 247 -22.22 -4.82 11.28
CA GLU A 247 -20.79 -5.04 11.54
C GLU A 247 -20.39 -6.53 11.47
N HIS A 248 -21.34 -7.44 11.25
CA HIS A 248 -21.09 -8.86 11.07
C HIS A 248 -21.13 -9.28 9.59
N ALA A 249 -21.34 -8.35 8.66
CA ALA A 249 -21.54 -8.67 7.27
C ALA A 249 -20.23 -9.07 6.57
N VAL A 250 -20.12 -10.32 6.17
CA VAL A 250 -19.21 -10.80 5.12
C VAL A 250 -20.02 -10.84 3.82
N ILE A 251 -19.64 -9.97 2.85
CA ILE A 251 -20.41 -9.77 1.62
C ILE A 251 -19.91 -10.70 0.54
N GLU A 252 -18.60 -10.80 0.42
CA GLU A 252 -17.97 -11.65 -0.55
C GLU A 252 -16.70 -12.30 0.02
N ALA A 253 -16.57 -13.60 -0.23
CA ALA A 253 -15.34 -14.34 0.05
C ALA A 253 -15.10 -15.37 -1.05
N ASP A 254 -13.85 -15.48 -1.48
CA ASP A 254 -13.36 -16.56 -2.32
C ASP A 254 -11.91 -16.89 -1.98
N GLY A 255 -11.46 -18.09 -2.33
CA GLY A 255 -10.11 -18.52 -1.98
C GLY A 255 -9.83 -19.93 -2.49
N GLU A 256 -8.67 -20.43 -2.15
CA GLU A 256 -8.22 -21.78 -2.49
C GLU A 256 -8.21 -22.68 -1.25
N VAL A 257 -8.73 -23.90 -1.39
CA VAL A 257 -8.61 -24.92 -0.34
C VAL A 257 -7.31 -25.70 -0.58
N LYS A 258 -6.39 -25.61 0.37
CA LYS A 258 -5.09 -26.29 0.34
C LYS A 258 -4.89 -27.15 1.61
N LYS A 259 -5.04 -28.46 1.49
CA LYS A 259 -4.95 -29.40 2.64
C LYS A 259 -5.93 -28.97 3.75
N LYS A 260 -5.40 -28.59 4.92
CA LYS A 260 -6.18 -28.13 6.09
C LYS A 260 -6.27 -26.62 6.22
N ARG A 261 -6.10 -25.88 5.12
CA ARG A 261 -6.16 -24.42 5.10
C ARG A 261 -7.05 -23.93 3.98
N VAL A 262 -7.73 -22.84 4.23
CA VAL A 262 -8.46 -22.05 3.24
C VAL A 262 -7.72 -20.73 3.10
N ILE A 263 -7.14 -20.48 1.93
CA ILE A 263 -6.40 -19.24 1.64
C ILE A 263 -7.32 -18.31 0.89
N ILE A 264 -7.78 -17.26 1.56
CA ILE A 264 -8.67 -16.24 1.00
C ILE A 264 -7.85 -15.28 0.14
N ASN A 265 -8.24 -15.08 -1.11
CA ASN A 265 -7.66 -14.12 -2.06
C ASN A 265 -8.66 -13.10 -2.60
N LYS A 266 -9.94 -13.31 -2.35
CA LYS A 266 -11.03 -12.35 -2.61
C LYS A 266 -11.87 -12.21 -1.35
N TYR A 267 -12.06 -10.98 -0.91
CA TYR A 267 -12.86 -10.68 0.28
C TYR A 267 -13.41 -9.26 0.20
N LEU A 268 -14.61 -9.10 0.69
CA LEU A 268 -15.25 -7.83 0.94
C LEU A 268 -16.14 -7.99 2.18
N GLY A 269 -15.87 -7.23 3.22
CA GLY A 269 -16.68 -7.27 4.45
C GLY A 269 -15.87 -7.04 5.73
N PHE A 270 -16.54 -7.20 6.85
CA PHE A 270 -15.93 -7.14 8.16
C PHE A 270 -15.22 -8.45 8.51
N TRP A 271 -14.18 -8.35 9.29
CA TRP A 271 -13.41 -9.47 9.81
C TRP A 271 -12.96 -9.21 11.25
N HIS A 272 -13.17 -10.17 12.11
CA HIS A 272 -12.66 -10.16 13.48
C HIS A 272 -12.04 -11.53 13.79
N PRO A 273 -10.72 -11.63 14.02
CA PRO A 273 -10.02 -12.90 14.10
C PRO A 273 -10.40 -13.76 15.32
N GLU A 274 -10.99 -13.15 16.36
CA GLU A 274 -11.37 -13.85 17.59
C GLU A 274 -12.87 -14.23 17.63
N LYS A 275 -13.63 -13.87 16.60
CA LYS A 275 -15.07 -14.12 16.55
C LYS A 275 -15.42 -15.20 15.52
N PRO A 276 -15.97 -16.36 15.96
CA PRO A 276 -16.24 -17.51 15.09
C PRO A 276 -17.34 -17.26 14.05
N GLU A 277 -18.21 -16.26 14.25
CA GLU A 277 -19.26 -15.92 13.29
C GLU A 277 -18.71 -15.47 11.92
N TYR A 278 -17.53 -14.84 11.87
CA TYR A 278 -16.89 -14.46 10.60
C TYR A 278 -16.34 -15.69 9.86
N ASP A 279 -15.74 -16.64 10.59
CA ASP A 279 -15.30 -17.92 10.03
C ASP A 279 -16.47 -18.66 9.41
N GLU A 280 -17.60 -18.75 10.10
CA GLU A 280 -18.81 -19.44 9.63
C GLU A 280 -19.38 -18.74 8.38
N ALA A 281 -19.47 -17.42 8.38
CA ALA A 281 -19.93 -16.66 7.21
C ALA A 281 -19.06 -16.93 5.98
N VAL A 282 -17.72 -16.95 6.14
CA VAL A 282 -16.79 -17.29 5.05
C VAL A 282 -17.03 -18.71 4.54
N ARG A 283 -17.23 -19.70 5.44
CA ARG A 283 -17.49 -21.11 5.07
C ARG A 283 -18.77 -21.24 4.25
N ILE A 284 -19.84 -20.56 4.67
CA ILE A 284 -21.12 -20.54 3.95
C ILE A 284 -20.93 -19.97 2.52
N LEU A 285 -20.24 -18.85 2.38
CA LEU A 285 -19.98 -18.26 1.08
C LEU A 285 -19.16 -19.17 0.16
N LEU A 286 -18.14 -19.83 0.69
CA LEU A 286 -17.31 -20.76 -0.07
C LEU A 286 -18.07 -22.05 -0.46
N ALA A 287 -18.89 -22.58 0.45
CA ALA A 287 -19.77 -23.72 0.17
C ALA A 287 -20.77 -23.39 -0.94
N GLY A 288 -21.35 -22.19 -0.94
CA GLY A 288 -22.21 -21.69 -2.01
C GLY A 288 -21.52 -21.60 -3.38
N ARG A 289 -20.17 -21.54 -3.40
CA ARG A 289 -19.33 -21.60 -4.61
C ARG A 289 -18.83 -23.02 -4.94
N GLY A 290 -19.37 -24.04 -4.29
CA GLY A 290 -19.03 -25.45 -4.54
C GLY A 290 -17.70 -25.89 -3.93
N LYS A 291 -17.14 -25.14 -2.97
CA LYS A 291 -15.90 -25.51 -2.27
C LYS A 291 -16.19 -26.31 -1.02
N ALA A 292 -15.54 -27.47 -0.86
CA ALA A 292 -15.61 -28.27 0.35
C ALA A 292 -14.72 -27.66 1.43
N VAL A 293 -15.32 -26.97 2.39
CA VAL A 293 -14.61 -26.37 3.53
C VAL A 293 -15.04 -27.08 4.81
N GLU A 294 -14.13 -27.82 5.42
CA GLU A 294 -14.36 -28.54 6.69
C GLU A 294 -14.19 -27.59 7.89
N LYS A 295 -14.85 -27.91 9.02
CA LYS A 295 -14.85 -27.05 10.22
C LYS A 295 -13.47 -26.89 10.86
N ASP A 296 -12.58 -27.86 10.69
CA ASP A 296 -11.22 -27.86 11.24
C ASP A 296 -10.20 -27.16 10.33
N MET A 297 -10.59 -26.74 9.12
CA MET A 297 -9.71 -25.98 8.23
C MET A 297 -9.52 -24.55 8.74
N ARG A 298 -8.26 -24.13 8.82
CA ARG A 298 -7.92 -22.76 9.22
C ARG A 298 -8.12 -21.79 8.06
N ILE A 299 -8.80 -20.68 8.33
CA ILE A 299 -8.97 -19.58 7.36
C ILE A 299 -7.76 -18.64 7.48
N GLU A 300 -7.13 -18.36 6.36
CA GLU A 300 -5.96 -17.49 6.25
C GLU A 300 -6.18 -16.52 5.08
N PHE A 301 -5.78 -15.26 5.25
CA PHE A 301 -5.80 -14.29 4.17
C PHE A 301 -4.45 -14.31 3.44
N GLU A 302 -4.49 -14.35 2.11
CA GLU A 302 -3.30 -14.42 1.26
C GLU A 302 -2.31 -13.29 1.58
N GLY A 303 -1.09 -13.64 1.98
CA GLY A 303 -0.04 -12.66 2.28
C GLY A 303 -0.17 -11.89 3.59
N ILE A 304 -1.20 -12.16 4.40
CA ILE A 304 -1.34 -11.62 5.76
C ILE A 304 -1.04 -12.73 6.77
N GLY A 305 -0.05 -12.47 7.64
CA GLY A 305 0.30 -13.43 8.68
C GLY A 305 -0.78 -13.53 9.76
N ASN A 306 -1.08 -12.41 10.44
CA ASN A 306 -2.14 -12.32 11.45
C ASN A 306 -2.72 -10.91 11.46
N PHE A 307 -4.02 -10.79 11.63
CA PHE A 307 -4.68 -9.52 11.98
C PHE A 307 -4.53 -9.22 13.48
N SER A 308 -4.66 -7.96 13.84
CA SER A 308 -4.86 -7.58 15.25
C SER A 308 -6.20 -8.17 15.75
N SER A 309 -6.37 -8.26 17.07
CA SER A 309 -7.62 -8.73 17.70
C SER A 309 -8.79 -7.73 17.59
N ALA A 310 -8.65 -6.67 16.79
CA ALA A 310 -9.70 -5.69 16.54
C ALA A 310 -10.59 -6.08 15.36
N LEU A 311 -11.72 -5.38 15.24
CA LEU A 311 -12.57 -5.44 14.06
C LEU A 311 -11.87 -4.72 12.89
N HIS A 312 -11.86 -5.36 11.73
CA HIS A 312 -11.35 -4.81 10.47
C HIS A 312 -12.45 -4.80 9.42
N PHE A 313 -12.40 -3.86 8.49
CA PHE A 313 -13.06 -4.00 7.21
C PHE A 313 -12.00 -4.28 6.15
N ILE A 314 -12.17 -5.36 5.41
CA ILE A 314 -11.17 -5.86 4.46
C ILE A 314 -11.78 -5.90 3.07
N ALA A 315 -11.07 -5.34 2.10
CA ALA A 315 -11.40 -5.44 0.69
C ALA A 315 -10.17 -5.90 -0.11
N SER A 316 -10.33 -6.93 -0.94
CA SER A 316 -9.28 -7.29 -1.89
C SER A 316 -9.24 -6.26 -3.02
N SER A 317 -8.06 -6.02 -3.58
CA SER A 317 -7.89 -5.03 -4.66
C SER A 317 -8.74 -5.34 -5.90
N GLY A 318 -9.07 -6.62 -6.13
CA GLY A 318 -9.95 -7.04 -7.23
C GLY A 318 -11.42 -6.63 -7.06
N VAL A 319 -11.85 -6.13 -5.90
CA VAL A 319 -13.21 -5.60 -5.69
C VAL A 319 -13.26 -4.07 -5.66
N LEU A 320 -12.11 -3.40 -5.62
CA LEU A 320 -12.04 -1.94 -5.63
C LEU A 320 -12.48 -1.38 -6.98
N GLU A 321 -13.10 -0.20 -6.95
CA GLU A 321 -13.51 0.49 -8.16
C GLU A 321 -12.28 1.03 -8.91
N LYS A 322 -12.20 0.75 -10.23
CA LYS A 322 -11.08 1.12 -11.10
C LYS A 322 -11.49 1.91 -12.34
N ARG A 323 -12.79 1.95 -12.68
CA ARG A 323 -13.28 2.59 -13.91
C ARG A 323 -13.01 4.09 -13.90
N LYS A 324 -12.50 4.61 -14.99
CA LYS A 324 -12.11 6.02 -15.13
C LYS A 324 -13.29 6.96 -14.90
N GLU A 325 -14.47 6.60 -15.40
CA GLU A 325 -15.70 7.39 -15.27
C GLU A 325 -16.12 7.54 -13.80
N HIS A 326 -15.89 6.50 -12.99
CA HIS A 326 -16.18 6.55 -11.56
C HIS A 326 -15.16 7.41 -10.80
N TRP A 327 -13.89 7.36 -11.21
CA TRP A 327 -12.87 8.27 -10.70
C TRP A 327 -13.21 9.73 -11.04
N GLU A 328 -13.61 10.03 -12.31
CA GLU A 328 -14.04 11.37 -12.69
C GLU A 328 -15.24 11.84 -11.86
N GLY A 329 -16.20 10.94 -11.59
CA GLY A 329 -17.34 11.20 -10.73
C GLY A 329 -16.95 11.47 -9.28
N LEU A 330 -15.97 10.75 -8.74
CA LEU A 330 -15.44 10.95 -7.40
C LEU A 330 -14.70 12.30 -7.29
N ILE A 331 -13.79 12.58 -8.23
CA ILE A 331 -12.97 13.79 -8.23
C ILE A 331 -13.82 15.07 -8.30
N LYS A 332 -14.93 15.06 -9.04
CA LYS A 332 -15.89 16.18 -9.08
C LYS A 332 -16.59 16.44 -7.75
N LYS A 333 -16.57 15.47 -6.85
CA LYS A 333 -17.18 15.58 -5.51
C LYS A 333 -16.14 15.93 -4.43
N LEU A 334 -14.84 15.88 -4.73
CA LEU A 334 -13.78 16.33 -3.84
C LEU A 334 -13.82 17.84 -3.66
#